data_ef9288faf816581fd6c1202edef25de4
#
_entry.id   ef9288faf816581fd6c1202edef25de4
#
_cell.length_a   1.000
_cell.length_b   1.000
_cell.length_c   1.000
_cell.angle_alpha   90.00
_cell.angle_beta   90.00
_cell.angle_gamma   90.00
#
_symmetry.space_group_name_H-M   'P 1'
#
loop_
_entity.id
_entity.type
_entity.pdbx_description
1 polymer ?
#
loop_
_entity_poly.entity_id
_entity_poly.type
_entity_poly.pdbx_seq_one_letter_code
_entity_poly.pdbx_strand_id
1 'polypeptide(L)'
;MKFEFTEVITPELVELLEETTLGTNGAKYRHLDVKNRIYQTDAPLSFSLQRNDHLLANITFCKRSFGLYLRYFAFDKRFQSKGKARQTMQKSVLKQEIEGVFQRVEKEHAGNLHMCYAYIDARNARSKWMSEQFGFQTKAKLATQTFSRVYPKQVLGLKKETLQREHLDWIRSKYQNHTAYFEEYLKDGFIHCWRSADGKLLALGKFTNVTWEINRLPGKLGGFFVKLLPYLPVFRKLVNVKNHQFLVPEAVCLADERPKALETFLAGVLHMEKRQMMLWWNDERDPLYVKLKNKVNWGIMHRILGVSPVDVVIRGDFEPEKPMFIAAFDMI
;
A
#
# COMPACT_ATOMS: atom_id res chain seq x y z
N MET A 1 -14.29 25.55 13.62
CA MET A 1 -14.20 24.17 13.12
C MET A 1 -13.25 23.44 14.06
N LYS A 2 -13.57 22.23 14.49
CA LYS A 2 -12.74 21.45 15.41
C LYS A 2 -12.82 19.98 14.97
N PHE A 3 -11.70 19.22 15.11
CA PHE A 3 -11.73 17.79 14.88
C PHE A 3 -12.44 17.07 16.04
N GLU A 4 -13.33 16.16 15.67
CA GLU A 4 -13.95 15.21 16.61
C GLU A 4 -13.21 13.89 16.54
N PHE A 5 -12.97 13.30 17.71
CA PHE A 5 -12.24 12.05 17.85
C PHE A 5 -13.18 10.85 17.94
N THR A 6 -12.81 9.76 17.26
CA THR A 6 -13.46 8.46 17.43
C THR A 6 -12.46 7.32 17.23
N GLU A 7 -12.67 6.19 17.90
CA GLU A 7 -11.89 4.96 17.74
C GLU A 7 -12.56 3.94 16.81
N VAL A 8 -13.58 4.39 16.09
CA VAL A 8 -14.29 3.56 15.10
C VAL A 8 -14.33 4.24 13.74
N ILE A 9 -14.46 3.44 12.70
CA ILE A 9 -14.68 3.92 11.35
C ILE A 9 -16.16 4.27 11.18
N THR A 10 -16.44 5.53 10.85
CA THR A 10 -17.80 6.01 10.67
C THR A 10 -18.30 5.82 9.22
N PRO A 11 -19.62 5.69 9.00
CA PRO A 11 -20.19 5.60 7.65
C PRO A 11 -19.82 6.79 6.75
N GLU A 12 -19.78 8.00 7.29
CA GLU A 12 -19.43 9.22 6.56
C GLU A 12 -17.98 9.19 6.05
N LEU A 13 -17.07 8.57 6.83
CA LEU A 13 -15.71 8.35 6.37
C LEU A 13 -15.66 7.36 5.21
N VAL A 14 -16.45 6.30 5.25
CA VAL A 14 -16.56 5.34 4.15
C VAL A 14 -17.02 6.03 2.87
N GLU A 15 -18.08 6.83 2.93
CA GLU A 15 -18.59 7.61 1.79
C GLU A 15 -17.53 8.55 1.23
N LEU A 16 -16.83 9.30 2.09
CA LEU A 16 -15.76 10.20 1.68
C LEU A 16 -14.65 9.46 0.92
N LEU A 17 -14.28 8.26 1.37
CA LEU A 17 -13.22 7.47 0.75
C LEU A 17 -13.67 6.77 -0.54
N GLU A 18 -14.92 6.28 -0.61
CA GLU A 18 -15.49 5.72 -1.85
C GLU A 18 -15.52 6.74 -2.98
N GLU A 19 -15.74 8.02 -2.67
CA GLU A 19 -15.68 9.11 -3.64
C GLU A 19 -14.26 9.59 -3.97
N THR A 20 -13.28 9.22 -3.15
CA THR A 20 -11.91 9.73 -3.30
C THR A 20 -11.21 9.07 -4.48
N THR A 21 -10.73 9.88 -5.41
CA THR A 21 -9.81 9.44 -6.47
C THR A 21 -8.39 9.64 -6.00
N LEU A 22 -7.64 8.56 -5.92
CA LEU A 22 -6.23 8.54 -5.55
C LEU A 22 -5.33 8.78 -6.77
N GLY A 23 -4.08 9.17 -6.49
CA GLY A 23 -3.09 9.50 -7.51
C GLY A 23 -3.26 10.92 -8.08
N THR A 24 -2.16 11.52 -8.54
CA THR A 24 -2.15 12.89 -9.07
C THR A 24 -1.58 12.95 -10.49
N ASN A 25 -0.26 12.95 -10.64
CA ASN A 25 0.43 13.04 -11.91
C ASN A 25 0.80 11.67 -12.52
N GLY A 26 0.57 10.61 -11.75
CA GLY A 26 0.76 9.21 -12.16
C GLY A 26 -0.54 8.54 -12.60
N ALA A 27 -0.74 7.31 -12.13
CA ALA A 27 -2.03 6.63 -12.25
C ALA A 27 -3.09 7.37 -11.41
N LYS A 28 -4.35 7.39 -11.91
CA LYS A 28 -5.52 7.80 -11.12
C LYS A 28 -6.46 6.62 -11.01
N TYR A 29 -6.86 6.30 -9.80
CA TYR A 29 -7.67 5.13 -9.52
C TYR A 29 -8.56 5.34 -8.29
N ARG A 30 -9.59 4.53 -8.16
CA ARG A 30 -10.42 4.41 -6.96
C ARG A 30 -10.35 2.96 -6.46
N HIS A 31 -10.39 2.79 -5.18
CA HIS A 31 -10.56 1.47 -4.57
C HIS A 31 -12.04 1.10 -4.60
N LEU A 32 -12.38 -0.02 -5.24
CA LEU A 32 -13.75 -0.51 -5.29
C LEU A 32 -14.10 -1.38 -4.08
N ASP A 33 -13.12 -1.80 -3.32
CA ASP A 33 -13.25 -2.63 -2.13
C ASP A 33 -13.03 -1.86 -0.81
N VAL A 34 -13.04 -0.52 -0.86
CA VAL A 34 -12.88 0.38 0.30
C VAL A 34 -13.79 -0.03 1.45
N LYS A 35 -15.09 -0.18 1.19
CA LYS A 35 -16.07 -0.50 2.23
C LYS A 35 -15.72 -1.76 3.02
N ASN A 36 -15.27 -2.81 2.34
CA ASN A 36 -14.92 -4.05 3.00
C ASN A 36 -13.59 -3.96 3.77
N ARG A 37 -12.65 -3.14 3.29
CA ARG A 37 -11.31 -3.02 3.86
C ARG A 37 -11.21 -2.04 5.00
N ILE A 38 -11.92 -0.93 4.90
CA ILE A 38 -11.83 0.13 5.89
C ILE A 38 -12.26 -0.34 7.28
N TYR A 39 -13.27 -1.20 7.35
CA TYR A 39 -13.73 -1.78 8.62
C TYR A 39 -12.75 -2.82 9.20
N GLN A 40 -11.79 -3.30 8.38
CA GLN A 40 -10.70 -4.17 8.84
C GLN A 40 -9.51 -3.35 9.38
N THR A 41 -9.61 -2.02 9.41
CA THR A 41 -8.57 -1.15 9.95
C THR A 41 -8.39 -1.46 11.43
N ASP A 42 -7.19 -1.89 11.79
CA ASP A 42 -6.85 -2.25 13.16
C ASP A 42 -6.65 -1.01 14.03
N ALA A 43 -7.24 -1.03 15.24
CA ALA A 43 -7.14 0.02 16.26
C ALA A 43 -7.15 1.45 15.66
N PRO A 44 -8.22 1.86 14.93
CA PRO A 44 -8.25 3.15 14.26
C PRO A 44 -8.38 4.29 15.29
N LEU A 45 -7.60 5.35 15.07
CA LEU A 45 -7.76 6.64 15.76
C LEU A 45 -8.17 7.66 14.71
N SER A 46 -9.44 8.00 14.64
CA SER A 46 -10.00 8.85 13.58
C SER A 46 -10.36 10.23 14.13
N PHE A 47 -9.94 11.25 13.40
CA PHE A 47 -10.21 12.67 13.70
C PHE A 47 -10.96 13.25 12.51
N SER A 48 -12.24 13.56 12.72
CA SER A 48 -13.18 14.02 11.71
C SER A 48 -13.51 15.49 11.87
N LEU A 49 -13.30 16.28 10.82
CA LEU A 49 -13.73 17.68 10.75
C LEU A 49 -15.07 17.75 10.06
N GLN A 50 -16.12 18.13 10.77
CA GLN A 50 -17.48 18.24 10.27
C GLN A 50 -17.99 19.69 10.24
N ARG A 51 -18.93 19.95 9.34
CA ARG A 51 -19.72 21.19 9.29
C ARG A 51 -21.10 20.89 8.75
N ASN A 52 -22.15 21.23 9.52
CA ASN A 52 -23.55 20.98 9.17
C ASN A 52 -23.75 19.51 8.73
N ASP A 53 -23.35 18.58 9.57
CA ASP A 53 -23.43 17.12 9.38
C ASP A 53 -22.71 16.56 8.14
N HIS A 54 -21.84 17.36 7.52
CA HIS A 54 -21.00 16.92 6.42
C HIS A 54 -19.55 16.75 6.87
N LEU A 55 -18.96 15.60 6.58
CA LEU A 55 -17.54 15.34 6.78
C LEU A 55 -16.70 16.11 5.75
N LEU A 56 -15.88 17.04 6.24
CA LEU A 56 -15.04 17.91 5.39
C LEU A 56 -13.61 17.42 5.27
N ALA A 57 -13.08 16.81 6.32
CA ALA A 57 -11.76 16.22 6.36
C ALA A 57 -11.71 15.11 7.38
N ASN A 58 -10.80 14.17 7.17
CA ASN A 58 -10.53 13.12 8.11
C ASN A 58 -9.03 12.78 8.15
N ILE A 59 -8.54 12.49 9.35
CA ILE A 59 -7.23 11.93 9.59
C ILE A 59 -7.42 10.65 10.38
N THR A 60 -7.05 9.49 9.79
CA THR A 60 -7.12 8.21 10.48
C THR A 60 -5.73 7.63 10.63
N PHE A 61 -5.39 7.27 11.85
CA PHE A 61 -4.19 6.52 12.19
C PHE A 61 -4.56 5.07 12.53
N CYS A 62 -3.67 4.14 12.21
CA CYS A 62 -3.69 2.78 12.71
C CYS A 62 -2.60 2.64 13.77
N LYS A 63 -2.98 2.22 14.97
CA LYS A 63 -2.04 2.00 16.06
C LYS A 63 -1.22 0.73 15.81
N ARG A 64 0.09 0.81 15.97
CA ARG A 64 1.06 -0.29 15.87
C ARG A 64 1.87 -0.39 17.15
N SER A 65 2.48 -1.53 17.41
CA SER A 65 3.37 -1.71 18.57
C SER A 65 4.59 -0.78 18.55
N PHE A 66 5.03 -0.37 17.37
CA PHE A 66 6.20 0.49 17.15
C PHE A 66 5.86 1.94 16.76
N GLY A 67 4.56 2.30 16.63
CA GLY A 67 4.19 3.64 16.20
C GLY A 67 2.79 3.76 15.61
N LEU A 68 2.59 4.75 14.77
CA LEU A 68 1.32 5.05 14.11
C LEU A 68 1.48 5.07 12.60
N TYR A 69 0.64 4.35 11.90
CA TYR A 69 0.47 4.49 10.47
C TYR A 69 -0.65 5.47 10.16
N LEU A 70 -0.34 6.55 9.43
CA LEU A 70 -1.33 7.49 8.92
C LEU A 70 -1.96 6.91 7.66
N ARG A 71 -3.13 6.27 7.84
CA ARG A 71 -3.79 5.51 6.77
C ARG A 71 -4.58 6.40 5.83
N TYR A 72 -5.40 7.32 6.38
CA TYR A 72 -6.23 8.20 5.58
C TYR A 72 -6.03 9.64 6.01
N PHE A 73 -5.66 10.48 5.03
CA PHE A 73 -5.66 11.92 5.17
C PHE A 73 -6.48 12.48 4.01
N ALA A 74 -7.79 12.46 4.20
CA ALA A 74 -8.76 12.77 3.17
C ALA A 74 -9.42 14.12 3.38
N PHE A 75 -9.74 14.79 2.28
CA PHE A 75 -10.47 16.05 2.26
C PHE A 75 -11.59 15.97 1.25
N ASP A 76 -12.77 16.50 1.60
CA ASP A 76 -13.86 16.75 0.65
C ASP A 76 -13.35 17.56 -0.55
N LYS A 77 -13.84 17.24 -1.73
CA LYS A 77 -13.44 17.88 -3.01
C LYS A 77 -13.56 19.40 -2.98
N ARG A 78 -14.53 19.95 -2.22
CA ARG A 78 -14.74 21.39 -2.03
C ARG A 78 -13.57 22.10 -1.33
N PHE A 79 -12.81 21.37 -0.50
CA PHE A 79 -11.62 21.87 0.18
C PHE A 79 -10.32 21.60 -0.58
N GLN A 80 -10.38 20.86 -1.67
CA GLN A 80 -9.24 20.63 -2.54
C GLN A 80 -9.06 21.84 -3.47
N SER A 81 -8.61 23.00 -2.92
CA SER A 81 -8.44 24.24 -3.66
C SER A 81 -7.47 24.09 -4.85
N LYS A 82 -7.91 24.65 -6.00
CA LYS A 82 -7.09 24.74 -7.21
C LYS A 82 -5.96 25.77 -7.01
N GLY A 83 -4.75 25.31 -6.72
CA GLY A 83 -3.51 26.04 -7.02
C GLY A 83 -3.05 27.22 -6.13
N LYS A 84 -3.91 27.93 -5.38
CA LYS A 84 -3.51 29.10 -4.58
C LYS A 84 -3.22 28.81 -3.09
N ALA A 85 -3.25 27.56 -2.68
CA ALA A 85 -3.24 27.16 -1.27
C ALA A 85 -1.86 27.25 -0.56
N ARG A 86 -0.76 27.42 -1.28
CA ARG A 86 0.59 27.42 -0.66
C ARG A 86 0.81 28.54 0.34
N GLN A 87 0.30 29.75 0.07
CA GLN A 87 0.54 30.92 0.94
C GLN A 87 -0.46 31.06 2.09
N THR A 88 -1.70 30.52 1.93
CA THR A 88 -2.77 30.67 2.92
C THR A 88 -2.69 29.62 4.03
N MET A 89 -2.03 28.49 3.81
CA MET A 89 -2.01 27.39 4.77
C MET A 89 -1.12 27.64 6.00
N GLN A 90 -0.07 28.47 5.88
CA GLN A 90 0.84 28.72 7.00
C GLN A 90 0.19 29.39 8.23
N LYS A 91 -0.92 30.11 8.04
CA LYS A 91 -1.66 30.82 9.11
C LYS A 91 -3.11 30.35 9.24
N SER A 92 -3.50 29.20 8.64
CA SER A 92 -4.90 28.78 8.64
C SER A 92 -5.26 28.09 9.96
N VAL A 93 -6.47 28.36 10.44
CA VAL A 93 -7.08 27.66 11.59
C VAL A 93 -7.01 26.15 11.38
N LEU A 94 -7.25 25.67 10.15
CA LEU A 94 -7.17 24.25 9.81
C LEU A 94 -5.78 23.64 10.07
N LYS A 95 -4.70 24.37 9.79
CA LYS A 95 -3.32 23.90 10.10
C LYS A 95 -3.13 23.73 11.60
N GLN A 96 -3.60 24.69 12.40
CA GLN A 96 -3.50 24.63 13.86
C GLN A 96 -4.30 23.45 14.42
N GLU A 97 -5.51 23.20 13.90
CA GLU A 97 -6.33 22.06 14.31
C GLU A 97 -5.65 20.72 13.96
N ILE A 98 -5.09 20.59 12.76
CA ILE A 98 -4.35 19.38 12.34
C ILE A 98 -3.10 19.18 13.20
N GLU A 99 -2.33 20.23 13.47
CA GLU A 99 -1.16 20.16 14.37
C GLU A 99 -1.57 19.74 15.78
N GLY A 100 -2.71 20.26 16.28
CA GLY A 100 -3.31 19.85 17.54
C GLY A 100 -3.67 18.35 17.57
N VAL A 101 -4.14 17.79 16.45
CA VAL A 101 -4.37 16.34 16.32
C VAL A 101 -3.06 15.56 16.48
N PHE A 102 -1.99 15.94 15.78
CA PHE A 102 -0.69 15.25 15.90
C PHE A 102 -0.14 15.35 17.32
N GLN A 103 -0.18 16.54 17.95
CA GLN A 103 0.29 16.74 19.32
C GLN A 103 -0.51 15.91 20.33
N ARG A 104 -1.83 15.84 20.17
CA ARG A 104 -2.69 15.00 21.01
C ARG A 104 -2.33 13.53 20.90
N VAL A 105 -2.22 13.02 19.68
CA VAL A 105 -1.89 11.61 19.41
C VAL A 105 -0.50 11.27 19.96
N GLU A 106 0.49 12.14 19.78
CA GLU A 106 1.83 11.96 20.33
C GLU A 106 1.81 11.94 21.87
N LYS A 107 1.06 12.84 22.51
CA LYS A 107 0.95 12.90 23.97
C LYS A 107 0.24 11.67 24.56
N GLU A 108 -0.84 11.23 23.95
CA GLU A 108 -1.64 10.10 24.44
C GLU A 108 -0.91 8.75 24.25
N HIS A 109 0.04 8.68 23.31
CA HIS A 109 0.81 7.46 22.98
C HIS A 109 2.32 7.58 23.23
N ALA A 110 2.76 8.62 23.97
CA ALA A 110 4.16 8.97 24.16
C ALA A 110 5.07 7.83 24.69
N GLY A 111 4.51 6.83 25.38
CA GLY A 111 5.29 5.69 25.90
C GLY A 111 5.68 4.64 24.85
N ASN A 112 4.97 4.58 23.70
CA ASN A 112 5.15 3.55 22.67
C ASN A 112 5.31 4.13 21.25
N LEU A 113 5.33 5.45 21.12
CA LEU A 113 5.40 6.10 19.83
C LEU A 113 6.85 6.37 19.45
N HIS A 114 7.44 5.47 18.67
CA HIS A 114 8.76 5.72 18.08
C HIS A 114 8.65 6.50 16.77
N MET A 115 7.60 6.26 15.98
CA MET A 115 7.38 6.96 14.72
C MET A 115 5.92 7.07 14.31
N CYS A 116 5.57 8.15 13.59
CA CYS A 116 4.37 8.26 12.77
C CYS A 116 4.79 8.22 11.30
N TYR A 117 4.20 7.35 10.48
CA TYR A 117 4.60 7.19 9.09
C TYR A 117 3.43 7.14 8.12
N ALA A 118 3.70 7.51 6.86
CA ALA A 118 2.74 7.42 5.75
C ALA A 118 3.45 7.13 4.43
N TYR A 119 2.69 6.64 3.45
CA TYR A 119 3.17 6.40 2.09
C TYR A 119 2.62 7.46 1.14
N ILE A 120 3.49 8.08 0.34
CA ILE A 120 3.12 9.13 -0.60
C ILE A 120 3.73 8.81 -1.97
N ASP A 121 2.91 8.80 -3.04
CA ASP A 121 3.44 8.73 -4.42
C ASP A 121 4.49 9.84 -4.58
N ALA A 122 5.72 9.50 -4.93
CA ALA A 122 6.83 10.44 -5.04
C ALA A 122 6.55 11.60 -6.02
N ARG A 123 5.59 11.41 -6.95
CA ARG A 123 5.13 12.46 -7.89
C ARG A 123 4.04 13.35 -7.29
N ASN A 124 3.53 13.05 -6.09
CA ASN A 124 2.53 13.85 -5.40
C ASN A 124 3.19 14.97 -4.58
N ALA A 125 3.73 15.96 -5.28
CA ALA A 125 4.40 17.10 -4.66
C ALA A 125 3.52 17.86 -3.64
N ARG A 126 2.20 17.84 -3.82
CA ARG A 126 1.25 18.48 -2.88
C ARG A 126 1.18 17.74 -1.55
N SER A 127 0.98 16.43 -1.57
CA SER A 127 0.92 15.63 -0.33
C SER A 127 2.28 15.65 0.37
N LYS A 128 3.37 15.58 -0.38
CA LYS A 128 4.72 15.68 0.19
C LYS A 128 4.95 17.02 0.88
N TRP A 129 4.69 18.13 0.19
CA TRP A 129 4.79 19.46 0.80
C TRP A 129 3.90 19.59 2.04
N MET A 130 2.67 19.06 1.99
CA MET A 130 1.76 19.11 3.12
C MET A 130 2.29 18.30 4.32
N SER A 131 2.83 17.10 4.09
CA SER A 131 3.42 16.30 5.17
C SER A 131 4.63 16.99 5.81
N GLU A 132 5.47 17.65 5.02
CA GLU A 132 6.60 18.46 5.51
C GLU A 132 6.15 19.58 6.44
N GLN A 133 4.96 20.20 6.19
CA GLN A 133 4.40 21.24 7.07
C GLN A 133 4.02 20.70 8.47
N PHE A 134 3.86 19.39 8.61
CA PHE A 134 3.58 18.69 9.86
C PHE A 134 4.78 17.91 10.40
N GLY A 135 6.00 18.27 9.99
CA GLY A 135 7.24 17.70 10.50
C GLY A 135 7.60 16.32 9.97
N PHE A 136 6.90 15.80 8.95
CA PHE A 136 7.29 14.58 8.29
C PHE A 136 8.47 14.81 7.34
N GLN A 137 9.36 13.83 7.26
CA GLN A 137 10.51 13.83 6.34
C GLN A 137 10.52 12.53 5.55
N THR A 138 10.91 12.60 4.27
CA THR A 138 11.15 11.38 3.48
C THR A 138 12.37 10.65 4.05
N LYS A 139 12.18 9.45 4.58
CA LYS A 139 13.23 8.64 5.22
C LYS A 139 13.54 7.34 4.47
N ALA A 140 12.58 6.84 3.68
CA ALA A 140 12.76 5.65 2.87
C ALA A 140 12.04 5.81 1.53
N LYS A 141 12.37 4.93 0.58
CA LYS A 141 11.74 4.85 -0.73
C LYS A 141 11.33 3.42 -1.03
N LEU A 142 10.12 3.27 -1.55
CA LEU A 142 9.63 2.01 -2.04
C LEU A 142 9.58 2.02 -3.55
N ALA A 143 9.86 0.86 -4.12
CA ALA A 143 9.66 0.56 -5.52
C ALA A 143 8.34 -0.20 -5.68
N THR A 144 7.40 0.35 -6.45
CA THR A 144 6.22 -0.40 -6.89
C THR A 144 6.55 -1.15 -8.16
N GLN A 145 6.58 -2.47 -8.07
CA GLN A 145 6.81 -3.35 -9.22
C GLN A 145 5.54 -4.06 -9.65
N THR A 146 5.33 -4.16 -10.95
CA THR A 146 4.24 -4.92 -11.53
C THR A 146 4.76 -6.26 -12.03
N PHE A 147 4.26 -7.37 -11.48
CA PHE A 147 4.48 -8.69 -12.05
C PHE A 147 3.25 -9.12 -12.84
N SER A 148 3.42 -9.55 -14.09
CA SER A 148 2.28 -9.89 -14.96
C SER A 148 2.54 -11.12 -15.83
N ARG A 149 1.50 -11.95 -15.99
CA ARG A 149 1.46 -13.09 -16.89
C ARG A 149 0.10 -13.15 -17.59
N VAL A 150 0.11 -13.18 -18.93
CA VAL A 150 -1.13 -13.33 -19.73
C VAL A 150 -1.74 -14.73 -19.52
N TYR A 151 -0.87 -15.73 -19.40
CA TYR A 151 -1.23 -17.12 -19.14
C TYR A 151 -0.34 -17.66 -18.01
N PRO A 152 -0.71 -17.40 -16.76
CA PRO A 152 0.04 -17.93 -15.63
C PRO A 152 -0.08 -19.46 -15.62
N LYS A 153 1.00 -20.13 -15.24
CA LYS A 153 1.08 -21.60 -15.28
C LYS A 153 0.87 -22.19 -13.90
N GLN A 154 0.23 -23.34 -13.85
CA GLN A 154 0.15 -24.15 -12.65
C GLN A 154 1.56 -24.55 -12.19
N VAL A 155 1.76 -24.58 -10.86
CA VAL A 155 2.99 -25.03 -10.22
C VAL A 155 2.63 -26.18 -9.28
N LEU A 156 3.27 -27.33 -9.49
CA LEU A 156 3.08 -28.49 -8.62
C LEU A 156 3.64 -28.18 -7.23
N GLY A 157 2.95 -28.67 -6.20
CA GLY A 157 3.33 -28.42 -4.80
C GLY A 157 2.97 -27.05 -4.26
N LEU A 158 2.38 -26.15 -5.06
CA LEU A 158 1.84 -24.87 -4.57
C LEU A 158 0.43 -25.09 -4.01
N LYS A 159 0.22 -24.63 -2.77
CA LYS A 159 -1.08 -24.74 -2.05
C LYS A 159 -1.32 -23.50 -1.20
N LYS A 160 -2.59 -23.28 -0.83
CA LYS A 160 -2.96 -22.40 0.28
C LYS A 160 -2.93 -23.22 1.56
N GLU A 161 -2.23 -22.69 2.54
CA GLU A 161 -2.12 -23.28 3.87
C GLU A 161 -2.56 -22.28 4.93
N THR A 162 -3.11 -22.73 6.05
CA THR A 162 -3.31 -21.90 7.23
C THR A 162 -1.94 -21.54 7.78
N LEU A 163 -1.77 -20.31 8.28
CA LEU A 163 -0.51 -19.87 8.87
C LEU A 163 -0.14 -20.76 10.06
N GLN A 164 1.03 -21.39 9.99
CA GLN A 164 1.57 -22.29 11.01
C GLN A 164 2.87 -21.68 11.59
N ARG A 165 3.35 -22.29 12.69
CA ARG A 165 4.56 -21.82 13.36
C ARG A 165 5.78 -21.84 12.43
N GLU A 166 5.97 -22.90 11.62
CA GLU A 166 7.07 -23.00 10.67
C GLU A 166 7.10 -21.82 9.66
N HIS A 167 5.92 -21.37 9.22
CA HIS A 167 5.79 -20.24 8.31
C HIS A 167 6.21 -18.93 9.00
N LEU A 168 5.72 -18.70 10.22
CA LEU A 168 6.08 -17.53 11.02
C LEU A 168 7.57 -17.50 11.35
N ASP A 169 8.15 -18.61 11.74
CA ASP A 169 9.58 -18.69 12.08
C ASP A 169 10.44 -18.35 10.84
N TRP A 170 10.02 -18.79 9.65
CA TRP A 170 10.71 -18.40 8.42
C TRP A 170 10.52 -16.93 8.07
N ILE A 171 9.30 -16.39 8.18
CA ILE A 171 9.03 -14.97 7.96
C ILE A 171 9.84 -14.11 8.94
N ARG A 172 9.86 -14.46 10.23
CA ARG A 172 10.65 -13.76 11.25
C ARG A 172 12.14 -13.78 10.92
N SER A 173 12.67 -14.92 10.51
CA SER A 173 14.10 -15.02 10.14
C SER A 173 14.48 -14.04 9.01
N LYS A 174 13.54 -13.66 8.15
CA LYS A 174 13.76 -12.73 7.04
C LYS A 174 13.47 -11.27 7.41
N TYR A 175 12.42 -11.01 8.17
CA TYR A 175 11.86 -9.67 8.31
C TYR A 175 11.95 -9.06 9.72
N GLN A 176 12.31 -9.82 10.78
CA GLN A 176 12.36 -9.29 12.15
C GLN A 176 13.32 -8.09 12.33
N ASN A 177 14.31 -7.96 11.47
CA ASN A 177 15.25 -6.84 11.47
C ASN A 177 14.83 -5.68 10.58
N HIS A 178 13.66 -5.75 9.92
CA HIS A 178 13.12 -4.64 9.16
C HIS A 178 12.43 -3.64 10.10
N THR A 179 12.57 -2.36 9.80
CA THR A 179 11.80 -1.32 10.48
C THR A 179 10.30 -1.55 10.20
N ALA A 180 9.46 -1.31 11.18
CA ALA A 180 8.01 -1.47 11.08
C ALA A 180 7.53 -2.92 10.83
N TYR A 181 8.33 -3.93 11.19
CA TYR A 181 7.88 -5.31 11.11
C TYR A 181 6.78 -5.60 12.13
N PHE A 182 5.68 -6.21 11.67
CA PHE A 182 4.60 -6.73 12.51
C PHE A 182 3.86 -7.86 11.80
N GLU A 183 3.15 -8.69 12.58
CA GLU A 183 2.59 -9.96 12.09
C GLU A 183 1.06 -10.01 12.08
N GLU A 184 0.40 -8.97 12.59
CA GLU A 184 -1.05 -8.98 12.83
C GLU A 184 -1.83 -9.33 11.57
N TYR A 185 -1.51 -8.69 10.45
CA TYR A 185 -2.20 -8.96 9.18
C TYR A 185 -1.80 -10.28 8.52
N LEU A 186 -0.72 -10.91 8.96
CA LEU A 186 -0.34 -12.23 8.46
C LEU A 186 -1.24 -13.33 9.01
N LYS A 187 -1.80 -13.13 10.22
CA LYS A 187 -2.63 -14.12 10.93
C LYS A 187 -3.99 -14.34 10.28
N ASP A 188 -4.47 -13.39 9.49
CA ASP A 188 -5.77 -13.48 8.85
C ASP A 188 -5.67 -14.15 7.48
N GLY A 189 -6.46 -15.20 7.26
CA GLY A 189 -6.58 -15.90 5.99
C GLY A 189 -5.52 -16.98 5.75
N PHE A 190 -5.16 -17.13 4.48
CA PHE A 190 -4.24 -18.17 4.02
C PHE A 190 -2.91 -17.59 3.59
N ILE A 191 -1.85 -18.41 3.73
CA ILE A 191 -0.55 -18.20 3.14
C ILE A 191 -0.37 -19.14 1.96
N HIS A 192 0.30 -18.68 0.90
CA HIS A 192 0.62 -19.52 -0.25
C HIS A 192 1.98 -20.16 -0.02
N CYS A 193 2.01 -21.49 -0.03
CA CYS A 193 3.21 -22.28 0.21
C CYS A 193 3.55 -23.13 -1.01
N TRP A 194 4.78 -23.06 -1.47
CA TRP A 194 5.30 -23.91 -2.51
C TRP A 194 6.25 -24.94 -1.87
N ARG A 195 5.88 -26.23 -1.99
CA ARG A 195 6.67 -27.33 -1.46
C ARG A 195 7.21 -28.23 -2.58
N SER A 196 8.38 -28.78 -2.37
CA SER A 196 8.94 -29.85 -3.20
C SER A 196 8.19 -31.17 -3.03
N ALA A 197 8.51 -32.15 -3.84
CA ALA A 197 7.88 -33.46 -3.77
C ALA A 197 8.11 -34.20 -2.43
N ASP A 198 9.23 -33.95 -1.77
CA ASP A 198 9.59 -34.44 -0.45
C ASP A 198 9.02 -33.59 0.71
N GLY A 199 8.18 -32.59 0.39
CA GLY A 199 7.46 -31.74 1.37
C GLY A 199 8.25 -30.54 1.87
N LYS A 200 9.50 -30.35 1.45
CA LYS A 200 10.32 -29.20 1.86
C LYS A 200 9.72 -27.88 1.35
N LEU A 201 9.65 -26.88 2.22
CA LEU A 201 9.15 -25.56 1.89
C LEU A 201 10.16 -24.80 1.02
N LEU A 202 9.79 -24.46 -0.22
CA LEU A 202 10.62 -23.78 -1.22
C LEU A 202 10.34 -22.28 -1.28
N ALA A 203 9.07 -21.88 -1.11
CA ALA A 203 8.66 -20.49 -1.05
C ALA A 203 7.38 -20.35 -0.25
N LEU A 204 7.19 -19.19 0.35
CA LEU A 204 5.91 -18.78 0.92
C LEU A 204 5.68 -17.27 0.71
N GLY A 205 4.42 -16.86 0.87
CA GLY A 205 4.03 -15.45 0.87
C GLY A 205 2.52 -15.31 1.07
N LYS A 206 2.11 -14.19 1.64
CA LYS A 206 0.71 -13.78 1.69
C LYS A 206 0.37 -12.94 0.47
N PHE A 207 -0.82 -13.13 -0.09
CA PHE A 207 -1.27 -12.41 -1.27
C PHE A 207 -2.69 -11.91 -1.06
N THR A 208 -2.86 -10.61 -1.09
CA THR A 208 -4.14 -9.95 -0.88
C THR A 208 -4.76 -9.57 -2.21
N ASN A 209 -6.03 -9.95 -2.44
CA ASN A 209 -6.78 -9.51 -3.61
C ASN A 209 -7.18 -8.05 -3.47
N VAL A 210 -7.04 -7.27 -4.54
CA VAL A 210 -7.36 -5.85 -4.60
C VAL A 210 -8.18 -5.56 -5.83
N THR A 211 -9.14 -4.65 -5.71
CA THR A 211 -10.00 -4.23 -6.82
C THR A 211 -10.00 -2.73 -6.97
N TRP A 212 -9.48 -2.25 -8.12
CA TRP A 212 -9.45 -0.83 -8.47
C TRP A 212 -10.26 -0.51 -9.72
N GLU A 213 -10.81 0.68 -9.75
CA GLU A 213 -11.20 1.33 -11.00
C GLU A 213 -10.06 2.24 -11.45
N ILE A 214 -9.54 2.01 -12.67
CA ILE A 214 -8.43 2.77 -13.22
C ILE A 214 -8.98 3.91 -14.08
N ASN A 215 -8.83 5.14 -13.61
CA ASN A 215 -9.32 6.33 -14.30
C ASN A 215 -8.26 6.92 -15.25
N ARG A 216 -6.98 6.68 -14.98
CA ARG A 216 -5.85 7.12 -15.80
C ARG A 216 -4.62 6.26 -15.52
N LEU A 217 -3.87 5.91 -16.56
CA LEU A 217 -2.54 5.33 -16.45
C LEU A 217 -1.45 6.43 -16.34
N PRO A 218 -0.24 6.09 -15.86
CA PRO A 218 0.88 7.01 -15.87
C PRO A 218 1.24 7.52 -17.28
N GLY A 219 1.84 8.71 -17.34
CA GLY A 219 2.31 9.31 -18.59
C GLY A 219 1.33 10.27 -19.26
N LYS A 220 1.84 11.02 -20.26
CA LYS A 220 1.07 12.08 -20.95
C LYS A 220 -0.19 11.55 -21.65
N LEU A 221 -0.13 10.36 -22.24
CA LEU A 221 -1.21 9.70 -22.95
C LEU A 221 -2.01 8.71 -22.08
N GLY A 222 -1.80 8.69 -20.76
CA GLY A 222 -2.40 7.70 -19.86
C GLY A 222 -3.92 7.63 -19.90
N GLY A 223 -4.61 8.75 -20.11
CA GLY A 223 -6.06 8.78 -20.29
C GLY A 223 -6.52 8.18 -21.62
N PHE A 224 -5.75 8.35 -22.70
CA PHE A 224 -6.01 7.73 -23.99
C PHE A 224 -5.81 6.20 -23.92
N PHE A 225 -4.72 5.76 -23.29
CA PHE A 225 -4.46 4.33 -23.12
C PHE A 225 -5.56 3.61 -22.32
N VAL A 226 -6.11 4.21 -21.27
CA VAL A 226 -7.25 3.63 -20.54
C VAL A 226 -8.43 3.33 -21.47
N LYS A 227 -8.71 4.20 -22.43
CA LYS A 227 -9.78 4.00 -23.40
C LYS A 227 -9.44 2.93 -24.46
N LEU A 228 -8.16 2.79 -24.82
CA LEU A 228 -7.70 1.86 -25.87
C LEU A 228 -7.49 0.43 -25.36
N LEU A 229 -7.05 0.26 -24.11
CA LEU A 229 -6.71 -1.05 -23.51
C LEU A 229 -7.81 -2.13 -23.69
N PRO A 230 -9.12 -1.85 -23.51
CA PRO A 230 -10.17 -2.85 -23.67
C PRO A 230 -10.24 -3.47 -25.07
N TYR A 231 -9.75 -2.77 -26.08
CA TYR A 231 -9.78 -3.23 -27.49
C TYR A 231 -8.56 -4.05 -27.88
N LEU A 232 -7.51 -4.05 -27.07
CA LEU A 232 -6.29 -4.80 -27.34
C LEU A 232 -6.36 -6.19 -26.68
N PRO A 233 -6.34 -7.31 -27.44
CA PRO A 233 -6.62 -8.65 -26.91
C PRO A 233 -5.76 -9.08 -25.72
N VAL A 234 -4.45 -8.80 -25.76
CA VAL A 234 -3.51 -9.12 -24.68
C VAL A 234 -3.77 -8.25 -23.45
N PHE A 235 -3.95 -6.95 -23.66
CA PHE A 235 -4.13 -6.00 -22.55
C PHE A 235 -5.48 -6.16 -21.88
N ARG A 236 -6.54 -6.50 -22.61
CA ARG A 236 -7.87 -6.81 -22.06
C ARG A 236 -7.82 -7.95 -21.03
N LYS A 237 -6.90 -8.92 -21.21
CA LYS A 237 -6.70 -10.01 -20.23
C LYS A 237 -5.96 -9.52 -18.98
N LEU A 238 -5.01 -8.59 -19.15
CA LEU A 238 -4.17 -8.11 -18.06
C LEU A 238 -4.83 -7.00 -17.24
N VAL A 239 -5.61 -6.12 -17.88
CA VAL A 239 -6.16 -4.92 -17.24
C VAL A 239 -7.64 -4.76 -17.59
N ASN A 240 -8.49 -4.79 -16.58
CA ASN A 240 -9.88 -4.36 -16.69
C ASN A 240 -10.03 -3.00 -16.03
N VAL A 241 -10.11 -1.94 -16.80
CA VAL A 241 -10.09 -0.56 -16.26
C VAL A 241 -11.24 -0.23 -15.31
N LYS A 242 -12.41 -0.87 -15.48
CA LYS A 242 -13.59 -0.66 -14.64
C LYS A 242 -13.61 -1.50 -13.37
N ASN A 243 -12.94 -2.66 -13.40
CA ASN A 243 -12.90 -3.62 -12.29
C ASN A 243 -11.58 -4.38 -12.35
N HIS A 244 -10.50 -3.66 -12.11
CA HIS A 244 -9.15 -4.23 -12.19
C HIS A 244 -8.79 -4.97 -10.92
N GLN A 245 -8.72 -6.29 -11.04
CA GLN A 245 -8.38 -7.19 -9.93
C GLN A 245 -6.93 -7.66 -10.07
N PHE A 246 -6.19 -7.52 -8.98
CA PHE A 246 -4.79 -7.93 -8.91
C PHE A 246 -4.43 -8.38 -7.49
N LEU A 247 -3.25 -8.97 -7.33
CA LEU A 247 -2.73 -9.41 -6.04
C LEU A 247 -1.68 -8.42 -5.53
N VAL A 248 -1.62 -8.29 -4.21
CA VAL A 248 -0.55 -7.59 -3.50
C VAL A 248 0.21 -8.60 -2.65
N PRO A 249 1.50 -8.87 -2.98
CA PRO A 249 2.36 -9.73 -2.20
C PRO A 249 2.80 -9.08 -0.89
N GLU A 250 2.92 -9.91 0.15
CA GLU A 250 3.46 -9.54 1.46
C GLU A 250 4.25 -10.71 2.02
N ALA A 251 5.33 -10.42 2.77
CA ALA A 251 6.14 -11.41 3.46
C ALA A 251 6.63 -12.56 2.56
N VAL A 252 7.10 -12.25 1.34
CA VAL A 252 7.58 -13.25 0.39
C VAL A 252 8.94 -13.80 0.83
N CYS A 253 9.00 -15.10 1.10
CA CYS A 253 10.23 -15.84 1.42
C CYS A 253 10.54 -16.86 0.33
N LEU A 254 11.83 -17.03 0.02
CA LEU A 254 12.34 -18.01 -0.94
C LEU A 254 13.51 -18.77 -0.32
N ALA A 255 13.52 -20.10 -0.42
CA ALA A 255 14.67 -20.91 -0.05
C ALA A 255 15.80 -20.77 -1.08
N ASP A 256 15.42 -20.59 -2.35
CA ASP A 256 16.33 -20.30 -3.46
C ASP A 256 16.00 -18.92 -4.04
N GLU A 257 16.83 -17.95 -3.73
CA GLU A 257 16.66 -16.56 -4.17
C GLU A 257 17.15 -16.34 -5.60
N ARG A 258 16.96 -17.31 -6.49
CA ARG A 258 17.21 -17.14 -7.93
C ARG A 258 15.99 -16.52 -8.63
N PRO A 259 16.19 -15.75 -9.70
CA PRO A 259 15.11 -15.11 -10.44
C PRO A 259 14.02 -16.09 -10.87
N LYS A 260 14.43 -17.27 -11.34
CA LYS A 260 13.49 -18.30 -11.83
C LYS A 260 12.60 -18.87 -10.73
N ALA A 261 13.11 -19.03 -9.50
CA ALA A 261 12.31 -19.50 -8.38
C ALA A 261 11.21 -18.49 -8.04
N LEU A 262 11.55 -17.19 -7.95
CA LEU A 262 10.56 -16.13 -7.74
C LEU A 262 9.53 -16.09 -8.86
N GLU A 263 9.96 -16.11 -10.13
CA GLU A 263 9.05 -16.10 -11.27
C GLU A 263 8.07 -17.27 -11.26
N THR A 264 8.58 -18.48 -10.94
CA THR A 264 7.76 -19.69 -10.86
C THR A 264 6.74 -19.56 -9.74
N PHE A 265 7.16 -19.16 -8.55
CA PHE A 265 6.27 -18.98 -7.41
C PHE A 265 5.18 -17.96 -7.69
N LEU A 266 5.54 -16.75 -8.11
CA LEU A 266 4.56 -15.69 -8.41
C LEU A 266 3.60 -16.06 -9.55
N ALA A 267 4.10 -16.72 -10.60
CA ALA A 267 3.25 -17.18 -11.70
C ALA A 267 2.27 -18.28 -11.25
N GLY A 268 2.73 -19.19 -10.38
CA GLY A 268 1.89 -20.22 -9.78
C GLY A 268 0.77 -19.62 -8.93
N VAL A 269 1.09 -18.62 -8.11
CA VAL A 269 0.09 -17.91 -7.30
C VAL A 269 -0.92 -17.19 -8.20
N LEU A 270 -0.49 -16.50 -9.27
CA LEU A 270 -1.40 -15.90 -10.24
C LEU A 270 -2.36 -16.92 -10.85
N HIS A 271 -1.83 -18.12 -11.20
CA HIS A 271 -2.66 -19.21 -11.75
C HIS A 271 -3.71 -19.67 -10.71
N MET A 272 -3.29 -19.93 -9.48
CA MET A 272 -4.16 -20.42 -8.40
C MET A 272 -5.27 -19.41 -8.07
N GLU A 273 -4.93 -18.12 -8.02
CA GLU A 273 -5.88 -17.04 -7.71
C GLU A 273 -6.70 -16.56 -8.91
N LYS A 274 -6.48 -17.14 -10.11
CA LYS A 274 -7.11 -16.72 -11.36
C LYS A 274 -6.92 -15.23 -11.64
N ARG A 275 -5.70 -14.74 -11.41
CA ARG A 275 -5.28 -13.35 -11.65
C ARG A 275 -4.15 -13.34 -12.68
N GLN A 276 -3.92 -12.17 -13.28
CA GLN A 276 -2.88 -11.98 -14.28
C GLN A 276 -1.82 -10.97 -13.85
N MET A 277 -2.05 -10.27 -12.74
CA MET A 277 -1.17 -9.19 -12.31
C MET A 277 -1.03 -9.14 -10.78
N MET A 278 0.15 -8.70 -10.37
CA MET A 278 0.46 -8.31 -8.99
C MET A 278 1.08 -6.92 -8.99
N LEU A 279 0.81 -6.15 -7.95
CA LEU A 279 1.56 -4.96 -7.58
C LEU A 279 2.31 -5.25 -6.28
N TRP A 280 3.62 -5.16 -6.32
CA TRP A 280 4.47 -5.46 -5.17
C TRP A 280 5.27 -4.22 -4.77
N TRP A 281 5.09 -3.79 -3.53
CA TRP A 281 5.86 -2.71 -2.94
C TRP A 281 7.03 -3.28 -2.16
N ASN A 282 8.23 -2.83 -2.50
CA ASN A 282 9.47 -3.25 -1.85
C ASN A 282 10.25 -2.02 -1.41
N ASP A 283 10.84 -2.06 -0.22
CA ASP A 283 11.86 -1.07 0.13
C ASP A 283 13.04 -1.23 -0.85
N GLU A 284 13.56 -0.11 -1.37
CA GLU A 284 14.66 -0.14 -2.33
C GLU A 284 15.95 -0.73 -1.76
N ARG A 285 16.04 -0.85 -0.41
CA ARG A 285 17.16 -1.44 0.34
C ARG A 285 16.92 -2.91 0.71
N ASP A 286 15.69 -3.45 0.51
CA ASP A 286 15.39 -4.84 0.81
C ASP A 286 16.36 -5.78 0.05
N PRO A 287 17.05 -6.72 0.74
CA PRO A 287 18.06 -7.57 0.11
C PRO A 287 17.53 -8.43 -1.04
N LEU A 288 16.32 -8.99 -0.90
CA LEU A 288 15.70 -9.80 -1.94
C LEU A 288 15.37 -8.93 -3.17
N TYR A 289 14.83 -7.73 -2.94
CA TYR A 289 14.55 -6.78 -4.00
C TYR A 289 15.81 -6.36 -4.75
N VAL A 290 16.86 -5.93 -4.03
CA VAL A 290 18.14 -5.51 -4.63
C VAL A 290 18.76 -6.61 -5.48
N LYS A 291 18.73 -7.85 -4.99
CA LYS A 291 19.27 -9.02 -5.68
C LYS A 291 18.53 -9.36 -6.97
N LEU A 292 17.20 -9.16 -7.01
CA LEU A 292 16.32 -9.70 -8.04
C LEU A 292 15.74 -8.66 -9.01
N LYS A 293 15.66 -7.38 -8.66
CA LYS A 293 14.93 -6.34 -9.40
C LYS A 293 15.23 -6.28 -10.90
N ASN A 294 16.51 -6.47 -11.29
CA ASN A 294 16.97 -6.38 -12.68
C ASN A 294 17.12 -7.75 -13.36
N LYS A 295 16.87 -8.86 -12.66
CA LYS A 295 17.11 -10.22 -13.16
C LYS A 295 15.82 -10.99 -13.41
N VAL A 296 14.74 -10.60 -12.76
CA VAL A 296 13.41 -11.22 -12.88
C VAL A 296 12.73 -10.72 -14.15
N ASN A 297 12.10 -11.63 -14.88
CA ASN A 297 11.17 -11.24 -15.93
C ASN A 297 9.83 -10.86 -15.30
N TRP A 298 9.64 -9.57 -15.04
CA TRP A 298 8.43 -9.01 -14.42
C TRP A 298 7.20 -9.05 -15.35
N GLY A 299 7.40 -9.21 -16.65
CA GLY A 299 6.33 -9.28 -17.65
C GLY A 299 6.06 -7.96 -18.38
N ILE A 300 5.07 -8.01 -19.29
CA ILE A 300 4.80 -6.91 -20.22
C ILE A 300 4.34 -5.63 -19.53
N MET A 301 3.54 -5.73 -18.47
CA MET A 301 3.04 -4.55 -17.76
C MET A 301 4.18 -3.79 -17.07
N HIS A 302 5.16 -4.50 -16.53
CA HIS A 302 6.35 -3.85 -15.96
C HIS A 302 7.18 -3.10 -17.01
N ARG A 303 7.32 -3.68 -18.23
CA ARG A 303 8.03 -3.00 -19.31
C ARG A 303 7.36 -1.69 -19.75
N ILE A 304 6.04 -1.63 -19.65
CA ILE A 304 5.23 -0.45 -20.03
C ILE A 304 5.17 0.59 -18.90
N LEU A 305 4.91 0.15 -17.68
CA LEU A 305 4.69 1.04 -16.55
C LEU A 305 5.99 1.45 -15.85
N GLY A 306 7.03 0.62 -15.97
CA GLY A 306 8.27 0.79 -15.20
C GLY A 306 8.08 0.56 -13.71
N VAL A 307 9.01 1.08 -12.93
CA VAL A 307 8.94 1.14 -11.47
C VAL A 307 8.35 2.49 -11.07
N SER A 308 7.33 2.46 -10.21
CA SER A 308 6.78 3.69 -9.63
C SER A 308 7.32 3.88 -8.21
N PRO A 309 8.01 5.00 -7.94
CA PRO A 309 8.54 5.27 -6.61
C PRO A 309 7.44 5.76 -5.66
N VAL A 310 7.54 5.33 -4.40
CA VAL A 310 6.73 5.80 -3.29
C VAL A 310 7.67 6.29 -2.19
N ASP A 311 7.45 7.51 -1.69
CA ASP A 311 8.17 8.05 -0.55
C ASP A 311 7.52 7.55 0.75
N VAL A 312 8.34 7.05 1.66
CA VAL A 312 7.94 6.81 3.04
C VAL A 312 8.29 8.06 3.84
N VAL A 313 7.26 8.77 4.27
CA VAL A 313 7.44 9.96 5.10
C VAL A 313 7.24 9.60 6.56
N ILE A 314 8.15 10.06 7.42
CA ILE A 314 8.21 9.69 8.83
C ILE A 314 8.38 10.95 9.68
N ARG A 315 7.63 11.01 10.79
CA ARG A 315 7.80 11.95 11.89
C ARG A 315 8.16 11.14 13.13
N GLY A 316 9.28 11.43 13.77
CA GLY A 316 9.86 10.68 14.90
C GLY A 316 11.10 9.87 14.53
N ASP A 317 11.37 8.84 15.29
CA ASP A 317 12.59 8.04 15.18
C ASP A 317 12.54 7.08 13.99
N PHE A 318 13.66 6.91 13.33
CA PHE A 318 13.80 6.00 12.19
C PHE A 318 15.25 5.51 12.06
N GLU A 319 15.41 4.22 11.84
CA GLU A 319 16.72 3.61 11.57
C GLU A 319 16.97 3.53 10.05
N PRO A 320 17.77 4.44 9.48
CA PRO A 320 17.92 4.55 8.01
C PRO A 320 18.63 3.33 7.39
N GLU A 321 19.40 2.60 8.17
CA GLU A 321 20.16 1.43 7.70
C GLU A 321 19.29 0.20 7.47
N LYS A 322 18.14 0.10 8.13
CA LYS A 322 17.24 -1.05 8.02
C LYS A 322 16.19 -0.82 6.93
N PRO A 323 15.89 -1.82 6.08
CA PRO A 323 14.76 -1.74 5.16
C PRO A 323 13.44 -1.74 5.94
N MET A 324 12.38 -1.19 5.35
CA MET A 324 11.05 -1.25 5.94
C MET A 324 10.32 -2.54 5.55
N PHE A 325 9.61 -3.12 6.49
CA PHE A 325 8.58 -4.11 6.21
C PHE A 325 7.33 -3.40 5.70
N ILE A 326 6.77 -3.90 4.61
CA ILE A 326 5.59 -3.30 3.98
C ILE A 326 4.42 -4.26 4.12
N ALA A 327 3.47 -3.89 4.95
CA ALA A 327 2.20 -4.60 5.04
C ALA A 327 1.34 -4.29 3.80
N ALA A 328 0.87 -5.31 3.12
CA ALA A 328 -0.01 -5.13 1.95
C ALA A 328 -1.24 -4.29 2.30
N PHE A 329 -1.82 -4.52 3.47
CA PHE A 329 -2.99 -3.79 3.96
C PHE A 329 -2.77 -2.27 4.05
N ASP A 330 -1.57 -1.81 4.35
CA ASP A 330 -1.26 -0.38 4.45
C ASP A 330 -1.22 0.32 3.08
N MET A 331 -1.01 -0.44 2.02
CA MET A 331 -0.87 0.08 0.66
C MET A 331 -2.17 0.04 -0.16
N ILE A 332 -3.25 -0.55 0.37
CA ILE A 332 -4.49 -0.84 -0.36
C ILE A 332 -5.73 -0.30 0.32
#